data_6f53350c95ad65a1b78ef69ed7a89554
#
_entry.id   6f53350c95ad65a1b78ef69ed7a89554
#
_cell.length_a   1.000
_cell.length_b   1.000
_cell.length_c   1.000
_cell.angle_alpha   90.00
_cell.angle_beta   90.00
_cell.angle_gamma   90.00
#
_symmetry.space_group_name_H-M   'P 1'
#
loop_
_entity.id
_entity.type
_entity.pdbx_description
1 polymer ?
#
loop_
_entity_poly.entity_id
_entity_poly.type
_entity_poly.pdbx_seq_one_letter_code
_entity_poly.pdbx_strand_id
1 'polypeptide(L)'
;KEAGTLPARPVIVKTIVTTDMASAIAHAYGAEVKEVLTGFKYIGEAIDALQNQDDYVMGMEESYGYLVGRHARDKDAVSAAMMIVEMASYYRAQGKTLIDVLNGLYERYGFYSTLLFSKTYPGKSGKEEMDGILAALRKNPWKELCDMPVTEVKDYSTGLDGLPKSNVLSFCGRDSR
;
A
#
# COMPACT_ATOMS: atom_id res chain seq x y z
N LYS A 1 -13.28 -9.76 -12.30
CA LYS A 1 -14.66 -10.03 -11.86
C LYS A 1 -15.56 -10.26 -13.07
N GLU A 2 -15.51 -9.39 -14.07
CA GLU A 2 -16.34 -9.53 -15.30
C GLU A 2 -16.04 -10.82 -16.06
N ALA A 3 -14.77 -11.22 -16.15
CA ALA A 3 -14.36 -12.49 -16.76
C ALA A 3 -14.61 -13.73 -15.86
N GLY A 4 -15.11 -13.55 -14.63
CA GLY A 4 -15.35 -14.66 -13.70
C GLY A 4 -14.08 -15.34 -13.16
N THR A 5 -12.91 -14.71 -13.31
CA THR A 5 -11.61 -15.29 -12.93
C THR A 5 -11.15 -14.94 -11.51
N LEU A 6 -11.87 -14.07 -10.79
CA LEU A 6 -11.53 -13.79 -9.40
C LEU A 6 -11.85 -15.00 -8.51
N PRO A 7 -10.99 -15.28 -7.51
CA PRO A 7 -11.28 -16.26 -6.47
C PRO A 7 -12.59 -15.96 -5.73
N ALA A 8 -13.12 -16.93 -5.02
CA ALA A 8 -14.33 -16.75 -4.20
C ALA A 8 -14.10 -15.76 -3.05
N ARG A 9 -12.87 -15.70 -2.53
CA ARG A 9 -12.43 -14.79 -1.46
C ARG A 9 -11.14 -14.09 -1.88
N PRO A 10 -11.21 -13.15 -2.85
CA PRO A 10 -10.01 -12.53 -3.38
C PRO A 10 -9.29 -11.71 -2.32
N VAL A 11 -7.97 -11.85 -2.24
CA VAL A 11 -7.11 -11.14 -1.29
C VAL A 11 -6.09 -10.31 -2.05
N ILE A 12 -5.98 -9.04 -1.67
CA ILE A 12 -4.91 -8.13 -2.09
C ILE A 12 -4.03 -7.83 -0.89
N VAL A 13 -2.72 -7.81 -1.09
CA VAL A 13 -1.76 -7.44 -0.06
C VAL A 13 -1.07 -6.15 -0.45
N LYS A 14 -1.09 -5.15 0.43
CA LYS A 14 -0.38 -3.87 0.22
C LYS A 14 0.40 -3.46 1.46
N THR A 15 1.36 -2.54 1.31
CA THR A 15 2.00 -1.97 2.48
C THR A 15 1.15 -0.87 3.11
N ILE A 16 1.40 -0.56 4.39
CA ILE A 16 0.72 0.51 5.15
C ILE A 16 0.92 1.91 4.56
N VAL A 17 1.89 2.09 3.65
CA VAL A 17 2.18 3.37 2.97
C VAL A 17 1.77 3.36 1.50
N THR A 18 1.28 2.23 0.98
CA THR A 18 0.69 2.16 -0.36
C THR A 18 -0.69 2.82 -0.36
N THR A 19 -1.01 3.53 -1.42
CA THR A 19 -2.24 4.33 -1.56
C THR A 19 -3.51 3.56 -1.14
N ASP A 20 -4.38 4.23 -0.38
CA ASP A 20 -5.68 3.68 0.04
C ASP A 20 -6.70 3.60 -1.11
N MET A 21 -6.42 4.20 -2.26
CA MET A 21 -7.20 3.96 -3.48
C MET A 21 -7.21 2.47 -3.85
N ALA A 22 -6.09 1.76 -3.63
CA ALA A 22 -6.01 0.31 -3.84
C ALA A 22 -7.00 -0.45 -2.93
N SER A 23 -7.13 -0.04 -1.66
CA SER A 23 -8.10 -0.59 -0.72
C SER A 23 -9.54 -0.29 -1.15
N ALA A 24 -9.83 0.95 -1.56
CA ALA A 24 -11.15 1.34 -2.02
C ALA A 24 -11.60 0.53 -3.26
N ILE A 25 -10.69 0.34 -4.21
CA ILE A 25 -10.94 -0.48 -5.40
C ILE A 25 -11.16 -1.96 -5.00
N ALA A 26 -10.27 -2.50 -4.18
CA ALA A 26 -10.34 -3.91 -3.75
C ALA A 26 -11.70 -4.21 -3.07
N HIS A 27 -12.12 -3.38 -2.12
CA HIS A 27 -13.39 -3.53 -1.43
C HIS A 27 -14.60 -3.44 -2.39
N ALA A 28 -14.57 -2.55 -3.38
CA ALA A 28 -15.62 -2.46 -4.39
C ALA A 28 -15.74 -3.73 -5.26
N TYR A 29 -14.68 -4.52 -5.34
CA TYR A 29 -14.68 -5.81 -6.02
C TYR A 29 -14.91 -6.99 -5.06
N GLY A 30 -15.10 -6.72 -3.77
CA GLY A 30 -15.32 -7.73 -2.73
C GLY A 30 -14.05 -8.45 -2.31
N ALA A 31 -12.89 -7.83 -2.52
CA ALA A 31 -11.61 -8.38 -2.08
C ALA A 31 -11.29 -7.96 -0.63
N GLU A 32 -10.70 -8.88 0.12
CA GLU A 32 -10.05 -8.59 1.40
C GLU A 32 -8.73 -7.84 1.12
N VAL A 33 -8.42 -6.85 1.94
CA VAL A 33 -7.13 -6.15 1.88
C VAL A 33 -6.33 -6.50 3.13
N LYS A 34 -5.13 -7.04 2.94
CA LYS A 34 -4.15 -7.25 4.01
C LYS A 34 -3.09 -6.17 3.92
N GLU A 35 -2.94 -5.43 5.01
CA GLU A 35 -1.88 -4.43 5.14
C GLU A 35 -0.68 -5.04 5.85
N VAL A 36 0.52 -4.74 5.35
CA VAL A 36 1.79 -5.19 5.91
C VAL A 36 2.77 -4.02 6.03
N LEU A 37 3.85 -4.19 6.78
CA LEU A 37 4.93 -3.22 6.83
C LEU A 37 5.62 -3.09 5.47
N THR A 38 6.34 -1.98 5.26
CA THR A 38 7.14 -1.74 4.06
C THR A 38 8.21 -2.81 3.87
N GLY A 39 8.24 -3.36 2.68
CA GLY A 39 9.17 -4.40 2.25
C GLY A 39 8.46 -5.65 1.75
N PHE A 40 8.82 -6.07 0.53
CA PHE A 40 8.11 -7.16 -0.17
C PHE A 40 8.16 -8.49 0.55
N LYS A 41 9.15 -8.71 1.44
CA LYS A 41 9.22 -9.90 2.31
C LYS A 41 7.95 -10.09 3.14
N TYR A 42 7.35 -9.00 3.63
CA TYR A 42 6.11 -9.06 4.42
C TYR A 42 4.90 -9.41 3.55
N ILE A 43 4.92 -8.99 2.28
CA ILE A 43 3.93 -9.43 1.30
C ILE A 43 4.07 -10.93 1.06
N GLY A 44 5.30 -11.44 0.88
CA GLY A 44 5.58 -12.86 0.74
C GLY A 44 5.11 -13.68 1.96
N GLU A 45 5.42 -13.21 3.16
CA GLU A 45 4.96 -13.82 4.42
C GLU A 45 3.43 -13.84 4.52
N ALA A 46 2.76 -12.75 4.12
CA ALA A 46 1.30 -12.69 4.12
C ALA A 46 0.67 -13.66 3.12
N ILE A 47 1.29 -13.87 1.94
CA ILE A 47 0.84 -14.89 0.98
C ILE A 47 0.94 -16.29 1.58
N ASP A 48 2.08 -16.61 2.22
CA ASP A 48 2.30 -17.93 2.84
C ASP A 48 1.37 -18.19 4.02
N ALA A 49 0.94 -17.14 4.71
CA ALA A 49 0.00 -17.24 5.83
C ALA A 49 -1.48 -17.37 5.41
N LEU A 50 -1.81 -17.28 4.11
CA LEU A 50 -3.18 -17.48 3.65
C LEU A 50 -3.59 -18.94 3.83
N GLN A 51 -4.81 -19.16 4.33
CA GLN A 51 -5.40 -20.51 4.44
C GLN A 51 -5.53 -21.19 3.08
N ASN A 52 -5.88 -20.41 2.07
CA ASN A 52 -5.90 -20.83 0.69
C ASN A 52 -5.13 -19.82 -0.15
N GLN A 53 -3.97 -20.20 -0.67
CA GLN A 53 -3.15 -19.32 -1.50
C GLN A 53 -3.78 -19.01 -2.87
N ASP A 54 -4.81 -19.75 -3.29
CA ASP A 54 -5.58 -19.46 -4.50
C ASP A 54 -6.43 -18.18 -4.36
N ASP A 55 -6.67 -17.73 -3.13
CA ASP A 55 -7.39 -16.49 -2.85
C ASP A 55 -6.51 -15.24 -3.14
N TYR A 56 -5.19 -15.38 -3.20
CA TYR A 56 -4.28 -14.27 -3.52
C TYR A 56 -4.41 -13.80 -4.96
N VAL A 57 -4.63 -12.51 -5.15
CA VAL A 57 -4.76 -11.86 -6.46
C VAL A 57 -3.49 -11.11 -6.83
N MET A 58 -3.08 -10.16 -5.99
CA MET A 58 -1.85 -9.40 -6.20
C MET A 58 -1.34 -8.77 -4.92
N GLY A 59 -0.04 -8.50 -4.90
CA GLY A 59 0.62 -7.70 -3.89
C GLY A 59 1.30 -6.47 -4.48
N MET A 60 1.37 -5.39 -3.70
CA MET A 60 1.97 -4.14 -4.16
C MET A 60 2.64 -3.37 -3.03
N GLU A 61 3.72 -2.69 -3.37
CA GLU A 61 4.37 -1.70 -2.51
C GLU A 61 4.62 -0.40 -3.29
N GLU A 62 4.75 0.70 -2.59
CA GLU A 62 4.91 2.05 -3.15
C GLU A 62 6.23 2.23 -3.92
N SER A 63 7.23 1.40 -3.67
CA SER A 63 8.53 1.42 -4.34
C SER A 63 8.54 0.65 -5.66
N TYR A 64 7.43 0.71 -6.41
CA TYR A 64 7.25 0.08 -7.72
C TYR A 64 7.32 -1.45 -7.69
N GLY A 65 7.04 -2.06 -6.55
CA GLY A 65 7.02 -3.52 -6.42
C GLY A 65 5.62 -4.08 -6.61
N TYR A 66 5.48 -5.02 -7.54
CA TYR A 66 4.24 -5.73 -7.82
C TYR A 66 4.51 -7.22 -7.96
N LEU A 67 3.56 -8.03 -7.51
CA LEU A 67 3.53 -9.46 -7.76
C LEU A 67 2.09 -9.86 -8.09
N VAL A 68 1.89 -10.42 -9.27
CA VAL A 68 0.61 -11.01 -9.69
C VAL A 68 0.80 -12.53 -9.78
N GLY A 69 -0.05 -13.27 -9.09
CA GLY A 69 0.09 -14.73 -9.02
C GLY A 69 1.07 -15.20 -7.94
N ARG A 70 1.31 -16.50 -7.87
CA ARG A 70 1.95 -17.19 -6.74
C ARG A 70 3.32 -17.81 -7.05
N HIS A 71 3.87 -17.51 -8.21
CA HIS A 71 5.11 -18.12 -8.70
C HIS A 71 6.37 -17.60 -8.00
N ALA A 72 6.27 -16.48 -7.26
CA ALA A 72 7.36 -15.86 -6.52
C ALA A 72 6.91 -15.41 -5.12
N ARG A 73 7.85 -14.91 -4.32
CA ARG A 73 7.63 -14.29 -3.00
C ARG A 73 8.30 -12.91 -2.90
N ASP A 74 8.71 -12.39 -4.03
CA ASP A 74 9.24 -11.04 -4.18
C ASP A 74 8.63 -10.41 -5.44
N LYS A 75 8.86 -9.11 -5.62
CA LYS A 75 8.37 -8.33 -6.74
C LYS A 75 8.80 -8.94 -8.08
N ASP A 76 7.87 -8.97 -9.03
CA ASP A 76 8.10 -9.47 -10.37
C ASP A 76 7.75 -8.42 -11.42
N ALA A 77 8.78 -7.79 -11.98
CA ALA A 77 8.64 -6.77 -13.00
C ALA A 77 8.09 -7.32 -14.32
N VAL A 78 8.29 -8.59 -14.61
CA VAL A 78 7.85 -9.20 -15.88
C VAL A 78 6.33 -9.35 -15.88
N SER A 79 5.75 -9.94 -14.82
CA SER A 79 4.29 -10.06 -14.71
C SER A 79 3.63 -8.68 -14.58
N ALA A 80 4.26 -7.73 -13.87
CA ALA A 80 3.78 -6.36 -13.77
C ALA A 80 3.74 -5.67 -15.14
N ALA A 81 4.81 -5.76 -15.93
CA ALA A 81 4.86 -5.20 -17.28
C ALA A 81 3.81 -5.82 -18.20
N MET A 82 3.64 -7.14 -18.16
CA MET A 82 2.62 -7.84 -18.92
C MET A 82 1.21 -7.33 -18.57
N MET A 83 0.88 -7.19 -17.29
CA MET A 83 -0.42 -6.68 -16.83
C MET A 83 -0.65 -5.23 -17.27
N ILE A 84 0.39 -4.38 -17.22
CA ILE A 84 0.27 -2.98 -17.69
C ILE A 84 -0.01 -2.92 -19.19
N VAL A 85 0.69 -3.72 -19.98
CA VAL A 85 0.48 -3.76 -21.45
C VAL A 85 -0.92 -4.30 -21.78
N GLU A 86 -1.36 -5.35 -21.10
CA GLU A 86 -2.71 -5.90 -21.27
C GLU A 86 -3.78 -4.87 -20.91
N MET A 87 -3.65 -4.22 -19.76
CA MET A 87 -4.53 -3.14 -19.32
C MET A 87 -4.57 -1.98 -20.31
N ALA A 88 -3.41 -1.54 -20.78
CA ALA A 88 -3.34 -0.46 -21.77
C ALA A 88 -4.02 -0.84 -23.10
N SER A 89 -3.82 -2.07 -23.57
CA SER A 89 -4.45 -2.60 -24.78
C SER A 89 -5.96 -2.70 -24.63
N TYR A 90 -6.43 -3.21 -23.48
CA TYR A 90 -7.86 -3.33 -23.18
C TYR A 90 -8.58 -1.97 -23.19
N TYR A 91 -8.02 -0.96 -22.55
CA TYR A 91 -8.63 0.37 -22.51
C TYR A 91 -8.48 1.12 -23.85
N ARG A 92 -7.36 0.94 -24.55
CA ARG A 92 -7.18 1.50 -25.89
C ARG A 92 -8.24 0.99 -26.86
N ALA A 93 -8.60 -0.29 -26.81
CA ALA A 93 -9.68 -0.86 -27.61
C ALA A 93 -11.05 -0.21 -27.35
N GLN A 94 -11.21 0.43 -26.16
CA GLN A 94 -12.40 1.21 -25.79
C GLN A 94 -12.25 2.72 -26.08
N GLY A 95 -11.19 3.14 -26.77
CA GLY A 95 -10.90 4.55 -27.06
C GLY A 95 -10.41 5.36 -25.85
N LYS A 96 -9.92 4.71 -24.79
CA LYS A 96 -9.45 5.35 -23.57
C LYS A 96 -7.94 5.27 -23.41
N THR A 97 -7.35 6.32 -22.88
CA THR A 97 -5.97 6.30 -22.35
C THR A 97 -5.96 5.82 -20.89
N LEU A 98 -4.79 5.45 -20.35
CA LEU A 98 -4.67 5.12 -18.92
C LEU A 98 -4.92 6.33 -18.02
N ILE A 99 -4.72 7.56 -18.54
CA ILE A 99 -5.04 8.80 -17.80
C ILE A 99 -6.56 8.95 -17.69
N ASP A 100 -7.31 8.67 -18.75
CA ASP A 100 -8.79 8.68 -18.71
C ASP A 100 -9.31 7.66 -17.69
N VAL A 101 -8.68 6.49 -17.65
CA VAL A 101 -9.02 5.46 -16.66
C VAL A 101 -8.72 5.92 -15.23
N LEU A 102 -7.56 6.52 -15.00
CA LEU A 102 -7.19 7.06 -13.69
C LEU A 102 -8.17 8.15 -13.24
N ASN A 103 -8.53 9.08 -14.12
CA ASN A 103 -9.53 10.11 -13.82
C ASN A 103 -10.89 9.49 -13.46
N GLY A 104 -11.33 8.47 -14.18
CA GLY A 104 -12.54 7.73 -13.82
C GLY A 104 -12.46 6.98 -12.50
N LEU A 105 -11.26 6.53 -12.09
CA LEU A 105 -11.06 5.97 -10.74
C LEU A 105 -11.17 7.07 -9.67
N TYR A 106 -10.62 8.25 -9.91
CA TYR A 106 -10.76 9.39 -8.99
C TYR A 106 -12.22 9.85 -8.86
N GLU A 107 -12.97 9.90 -9.95
CA GLU A 107 -14.41 10.22 -9.91
C GLU A 107 -15.20 9.20 -9.10
N ARG A 108 -14.84 7.92 -9.18
CA ARG A 108 -15.56 6.83 -8.54
C ARG A 108 -15.18 6.61 -7.09
N TYR A 109 -13.89 6.73 -6.75
CA TYR A 109 -13.35 6.34 -5.44
C TYR A 109 -12.81 7.50 -4.63
N GLY A 110 -12.77 8.70 -5.18
CA GLY A 110 -12.15 9.88 -4.59
C GLY A 110 -10.74 10.11 -5.10
N PHE A 111 -10.25 11.33 -4.88
CA PHE A 111 -8.89 11.73 -5.28
C PHE A 111 -7.87 11.30 -4.22
N TYR A 112 -6.88 10.56 -4.65
CA TYR A 112 -5.76 10.12 -3.81
C TYR A 112 -4.47 10.70 -4.34
N SER A 113 -3.73 11.40 -3.47
CA SER A 113 -2.40 11.95 -3.78
C SER A 113 -1.40 11.45 -2.76
N THR A 114 -0.24 11.02 -3.24
CA THR A 114 0.86 10.56 -2.39
C THR A 114 2.08 11.42 -2.65
N LEU A 115 2.74 11.88 -1.59
CA LEU A 115 3.97 12.64 -1.66
C LEU A 115 5.02 11.97 -0.78
N LEU A 116 6.19 11.70 -1.36
CA LEU A 116 7.33 11.12 -0.65
C LEU A 116 8.36 12.20 -0.34
N PHE A 117 8.67 12.36 0.94
CA PHE A 117 9.84 13.12 1.40
C PHE A 117 10.89 12.14 1.92
N SER A 118 12.11 12.26 1.40
CA SER A 118 13.24 11.46 1.85
C SER A 118 14.36 12.36 2.35
N LYS A 119 14.89 12.06 3.55
CA LYS A 119 16.06 12.72 4.12
C LYS A 119 17.05 11.67 4.58
N THR A 120 18.29 11.78 4.10
CA THR A 120 19.37 10.88 4.49
C THR A 120 20.13 11.47 5.67
N TYR A 121 20.36 10.65 6.68
CA TYR A 121 21.15 10.96 7.87
C TYR A 121 22.40 10.07 7.85
N PRO A 122 23.57 10.56 7.42
CA PRO A 122 24.76 9.74 7.24
C PRO A 122 25.45 9.40 8.55
N GLY A 123 26.05 8.20 8.60
CA GLY A 123 26.88 7.76 9.70
C GLY A 123 26.12 7.46 11.00
N LYS A 124 26.90 7.20 12.07
CA LYS A 124 26.35 6.83 13.37
C LYS A 124 25.60 7.98 14.03
N SER A 125 26.16 9.19 13.99
CA SER A 125 25.49 10.39 14.52
C SER A 125 24.20 10.70 13.81
N GLY A 126 24.10 10.48 12.50
CA GLY A 126 22.89 10.66 11.75
C GLY A 126 21.79 9.67 12.16
N LYS A 127 22.16 8.42 12.47
CA LYS A 127 21.22 7.45 13.03
C LYS A 127 20.69 7.88 14.39
N GLU A 128 21.56 8.37 15.28
CA GLU A 128 21.18 8.88 16.60
C GLU A 128 20.23 10.08 16.49
N GLU A 129 20.48 10.99 15.54
CA GLU A 129 19.58 12.11 15.25
C GLU A 129 18.18 11.63 14.77
N MET A 130 18.14 10.71 13.83
CA MET A 130 16.88 10.14 13.31
C MET A 130 16.09 9.44 14.43
N ASP A 131 16.75 8.62 15.23
CA ASP A 131 16.12 7.92 16.38
C ASP A 131 15.62 8.94 17.42
N GLY A 132 16.35 10.02 17.65
CA GLY A 132 15.96 11.13 18.53
C GLY A 132 14.70 11.86 18.04
N ILE A 133 14.57 12.10 16.73
CA ILE A 133 13.38 12.72 16.12
C ILE A 133 12.15 11.85 16.37
N LEU A 134 12.24 10.55 16.08
CA LEU A 134 11.12 9.63 16.30
C LEU A 134 10.76 9.48 17.78
N ALA A 135 11.77 9.46 18.68
CA ALA A 135 11.52 9.43 20.12
C ALA A 135 10.80 10.71 20.61
N ALA A 136 11.18 11.87 20.07
CA ALA A 136 10.52 13.15 20.38
C ALA A 136 9.07 13.18 19.89
N LEU A 137 8.81 12.68 18.69
CA LEU A 137 7.45 12.56 18.12
C LEU A 137 6.57 11.59 18.91
N ARG A 138 7.14 10.51 19.44
CA ARG A 138 6.41 9.58 20.33
C ARG A 138 6.03 10.23 21.65
N LYS A 139 6.94 11.03 22.22
CA LYS A 139 6.70 11.72 23.49
C LYS A 139 5.69 12.87 23.35
N ASN A 140 5.77 13.60 22.26
CA ASN A 140 4.90 14.73 21.94
C ASN A 140 4.39 14.62 20.50
N PRO A 141 3.36 13.80 20.25
CA PRO A 141 2.80 13.65 18.92
C PRO A 141 2.25 14.96 18.37
N TRP A 142 2.35 15.14 17.08
CA TRP A 142 1.72 16.28 16.42
C TRP A 142 0.20 16.24 16.63
N LYS A 143 -0.38 17.38 16.94
CA LYS A 143 -1.83 17.55 17.09
C LYS A 143 -2.51 17.99 15.80
N GLU A 144 -1.69 18.50 14.88
CA GLU A 144 -2.12 19.06 13.61
C GLU A 144 -1.04 18.79 12.55
N LEU A 145 -1.46 18.48 11.35
CA LEU A 145 -0.60 18.27 10.18
C LEU A 145 -1.24 18.96 8.98
N CYS A 146 -0.53 19.92 8.36
CA CYS A 146 -1.04 20.69 7.21
C CYS A 146 -2.45 21.27 7.43
N ASP A 147 -2.65 21.98 8.55
CA ASP A 147 -3.92 22.59 8.97
C ASP A 147 -5.07 21.59 9.23
N MET A 148 -4.76 20.30 9.29
CA MET A 148 -5.72 19.24 9.63
C MET A 148 -5.45 18.67 11.02
N PRO A 149 -6.47 18.57 11.89
CA PRO A 149 -6.31 17.92 13.19
C PRO A 149 -5.90 16.45 13.04
N VAL A 150 -4.87 16.05 13.78
CA VAL A 150 -4.51 14.63 13.91
C VAL A 150 -5.54 13.96 14.81
N THR A 151 -6.22 12.96 14.27
CA THR A 151 -7.27 12.21 14.97
C THR A 151 -6.80 10.88 15.52
N GLU A 152 -5.75 10.31 14.93
CA GLU A 152 -5.15 9.05 15.36
C GLU A 152 -3.63 9.05 15.15
N VAL A 153 -2.90 8.43 16.08
CA VAL A 153 -1.46 8.19 15.96
C VAL A 153 -1.23 6.69 16.14
N LYS A 154 -0.66 6.05 15.12
CA LYS A 154 -0.29 4.62 15.16
C LYS A 154 1.21 4.48 15.34
N ASP A 155 1.63 3.84 16.44
CA ASP A 155 3.03 3.55 16.73
C ASP A 155 3.30 2.04 16.57
N TYR A 156 4.08 1.70 15.57
CA TYR A 156 4.44 0.31 15.27
C TYR A 156 5.66 -0.20 16.07
N SER A 157 6.23 0.61 16.97
CA SER A 157 7.43 0.21 17.72
C SER A 157 7.22 -0.99 18.66
N THR A 158 5.99 -1.24 19.09
CA THR A 158 5.63 -2.38 19.94
C THR A 158 4.93 -3.51 19.19
N GLY A 159 4.66 -3.31 17.91
CA GLY A 159 3.77 -4.10 17.09
C GLY A 159 2.34 -3.59 17.19
N LEU A 160 1.62 -3.52 16.08
CA LEU A 160 0.25 -3.04 16.00
C LEU A 160 -0.50 -3.82 14.92
N ASP A 161 -1.79 -4.10 15.14
CA ASP A 161 -2.68 -4.78 14.19
C ASP A 161 -2.13 -6.14 13.67
N GLY A 162 -1.40 -6.86 14.52
CA GLY A 162 -0.76 -8.12 14.15
C GLY A 162 0.54 -7.97 13.36
N LEU A 163 0.97 -6.73 13.06
CA LEU A 163 2.21 -6.44 12.38
C LEU A 163 3.42 -6.52 13.32
N PRO A 164 4.60 -6.90 12.81
CA PRO A 164 5.82 -6.95 13.63
C PRO A 164 6.27 -5.56 14.07
N LYS A 165 7.15 -5.52 15.07
CA LYS A 165 7.73 -4.26 15.58
C LYS A 165 8.52 -3.55 14.47
N SER A 166 8.27 -2.26 14.32
CA SER A 166 8.98 -1.39 13.37
C SER A 166 9.07 0.03 13.88
N ASN A 167 10.17 0.73 13.59
CA ASN A 167 10.35 2.12 14.00
C ASN A 167 9.58 3.08 13.07
N VAL A 168 8.27 2.93 13.04
CA VAL A 168 7.34 3.68 12.19
C VAL A 168 6.27 4.34 13.06
N LEU A 169 5.92 5.58 12.72
CA LEU A 169 4.79 6.33 13.23
C LEU A 169 3.88 6.72 12.07
N SER A 170 2.58 6.56 12.23
CA SER A 170 1.57 7.05 11.30
C SER A 170 0.66 8.06 12.01
N PHE A 171 0.40 9.18 11.35
CA PHE A 171 -0.50 10.23 11.82
C PHE A 171 -1.68 10.33 10.86
N CYS A 172 -2.88 10.12 11.36
CA CYS A 172 -4.10 10.20 10.56
C CYS A 172 -4.87 11.47 10.90
N GLY A 173 -5.29 12.21 9.88
CA GLY A 173 -6.16 13.37 9.99
C GLY A 173 -7.63 13.03 9.70
N ARG A 174 -8.53 13.98 9.90
CA ARG A 174 -9.99 13.76 9.77
C ARG A 174 -10.42 13.48 8.32
N ASP A 175 -9.68 13.94 7.33
CA ASP A 175 -10.00 13.80 5.90
C ASP A 175 -9.09 12.80 5.17
N SER A 176 -8.27 12.04 5.91
CA SER A 176 -7.52 10.93 5.36
C SER A 176 -8.45 9.73 5.13
N ARG A 177 -9.22 9.81 4.07
CA ARG A 177 -9.96 8.69 3.48
C ARG A 177 -9.32 8.32 2.16
#